data_821bdcd2dc0e6235412e4c9035dd3785
#
_entry.id   821bdcd2dc0e6235412e4c9035dd3785
#
_cell.length_a   1.000
_cell.length_b   1.000
_cell.length_c   1.000
_cell.angle_alpha   90.00
_cell.angle_beta   90.00
_cell.angle_gamma   90.00
#
_symmetry.space_group_name_H-M   'P 1'
#
loop_
_entity.id
_entity.type
_entity.pdbx_description
1 polymer ?
#
loop_
_entity_poly.entity_id
_entity_poly.type
_entity_poly.pdbx_seq_one_letter_code
_entity_poly.pdbx_strand_id
1 'polypeptide(L)'
;MDKDALTAWALANGWQMADGHPSLMKPSAPHQAIVRLILKGTVVNLEIKKPIGKWEKVASANYNKIEADPETGFPRGIGLDTISGLTMLMQDNKNRLVFAKKPST
;
A
#
# COMPACT_ATOMS: atom_id res chain seq x y z
N MET A 1 -7.58 -13.11 -3.95
CA MET A 1 -6.41 -12.87 -3.05
C MET A 1 -6.97 -12.61 -1.67
N ASP A 2 -6.58 -13.41 -0.70
CA ASP A 2 -7.06 -13.23 0.65
C ASP A 2 -6.28 -12.13 1.40
N LYS A 3 -6.68 -11.87 2.64
CA LYS A 3 -6.11 -10.81 3.46
C LYS A 3 -4.59 -10.99 3.67
N ASP A 4 -4.16 -12.22 3.96
CA ASP A 4 -2.75 -12.50 4.21
C ASP A 4 -1.91 -12.35 2.95
N ALA A 5 -2.43 -12.82 1.81
CA ALA A 5 -1.75 -12.67 0.52
C ALA A 5 -1.61 -11.20 0.13
N LEU A 6 -2.65 -10.40 0.35
CA LEU A 6 -2.61 -8.97 0.06
C LEU A 6 -1.60 -8.26 0.96
N THR A 7 -1.59 -8.59 2.24
CA THR A 7 -0.62 -8.03 3.19
C THR A 7 0.81 -8.39 2.77
N ALA A 8 1.05 -9.65 2.43
CA ALA A 8 2.38 -10.11 1.99
C ALA A 8 2.83 -9.37 0.73
N TRP A 9 1.91 -9.20 -0.25
CA TRP A 9 2.22 -8.43 -1.44
C TRP A 9 2.62 -6.99 -1.09
N ALA A 10 1.85 -6.35 -0.24
CA ALA A 10 2.11 -4.96 0.15
C ALA A 10 3.49 -4.83 0.80
N LEU A 11 3.79 -5.67 1.78
CA LEU A 11 5.06 -5.60 2.50
C LEU A 11 6.26 -5.90 1.57
N ALA A 12 6.06 -6.73 0.55
CA ALA A 12 7.10 -7.01 -0.44
C ALA A 12 7.30 -5.87 -1.44
N ASN A 13 6.39 -4.90 -1.48
CA ASN A 13 6.37 -3.84 -2.50
C ASN A 13 6.45 -2.43 -1.91
N GLY A 14 7.13 -2.28 -0.79
CA GLY A 14 7.44 -0.98 -0.24
C GLY A 14 6.45 -0.45 0.78
N TRP A 15 5.33 -1.15 0.97
CA TRP A 15 4.40 -0.77 2.02
C TRP A 15 4.94 -1.19 3.38
N GLN A 16 4.64 -0.42 4.40
CA GLN A 16 5.02 -0.77 5.78
C GLN A 16 3.82 -0.58 6.70
N MET A 17 3.83 -1.32 7.80
CA MET A 17 2.73 -1.20 8.76
C MET A 17 2.83 0.13 9.50
N ALA A 18 1.75 0.88 9.48
CA ALA A 18 1.60 2.12 10.22
C ALA A 18 0.20 2.13 10.82
N ASP A 19 0.09 2.30 12.11
CA ASP A 19 -1.17 2.25 12.85
C ASP A 19 -1.98 0.97 12.55
N GLY A 20 -1.27 -0.15 12.34
CA GLY A 20 -1.89 -1.44 12.06
C GLY A 20 -2.31 -1.64 10.61
N HIS A 21 -1.97 -0.73 9.69
CA HIS A 21 -2.38 -0.80 8.29
C HIS A 21 -1.18 -0.74 7.36
N PRO A 22 -1.16 -1.59 6.29
CA PRO A 22 -0.15 -1.43 5.24
C PRO A 22 -0.26 -0.04 4.62
N SER A 23 0.84 0.70 4.60
CA SER A 23 0.83 2.11 4.23
C SER A 23 2.04 2.48 3.39
N LEU A 24 1.86 3.47 2.52
CA LEU A 24 2.95 4.10 1.79
C LEU A 24 3.19 5.49 2.39
N MET A 25 4.46 5.82 2.57
CA MET A 25 4.88 7.06 3.21
C MET A 25 5.18 8.14 2.18
N LYS A 26 4.96 9.38 2.59
CA LYS A 26 5.29 10.54 1.76
C LYS A 26 6.81 10.61 1.57
N PRO A 27 7.31 10.77 0.31
CA PRO A 27 8.75 10.81 0.07
C PRO A 27 9.49 11.88 0.86
N SER A 28 8.89 13.04 1.02
CA SER A 28 9.50 14.16 1.76
C SER A 28 9.27 14.10 3.28
N ALA A 29 8.46 13.15 3.75
CA ALA A 29 8.14 12.98 5.16
C ALA A 29 7.93 11.48 5.45
N PRO A 30 9.01 10.71 5.62
CA PRO A 30 8.96 9.25 5.63
C PRO A 30 8.20 8.62 6.80
N HIS A 31 7.82 9.38 7.79
CA HIS A 31 6.98 8.91 8.90
C HIS A 31 5.51 9.28 8.71
N GLN A 32 5.16 9.90 7.58
CA GLN A 32 3.80 10.35 7.29
C GLN A 32 3.16 9.49 6.22
N ALA A 33 2.18 8.66 6.62
CA ALA A 33 1.45 7.80 5.68
C ALA A 33 0.51 8.65 4.81
N ILE A 34 0.48 8.37 3.52
CA ILE A 34 -0.39 9.08 2.55
C ILE A 34 -1.30 8.17 1.75
N VAL A 35 -1.00 6.86 1.70
CA VAL A 35 -1.85 5.84 1.09
C VAL A 35 -1.89 4.68 2.06
N ARG A 36 -3.05 4.07 2.26
CA ARG A 36 -3.14 2.91 3.14
C ARG A 36 -4.25 1.95 2.73
N LEU A 37 -4.10 0.70 3.13
CA LEU A 37 -5.11 -0.34 2.98
C LEU A 37 -5.71 -0.61 4.36
N ILE A 38 -7.02 -0.42 4.49
CA ILE A 38 -7.73 -0.75 5.72
C ILE A 38 -8.29 -2.16 5.55
N LEU A 39 -7.66 -3.11 6.22
CA LEU A 39 -7.99 -4.53 6.09
C LEU A 39 -9.09 -4.89 7.10
N LYS A 40 -10.30 -5.07 6.59
CA LYS A 40 -11.44 -5.51 7.40
C LYS A 40 -11.66 -7.01 7.22
N GLY A 41 -12.66 -7.55 7.90
CA GLY A 41 -12.94 -8.99 7.88
C GLY A 41 -13.08 -9.58 6.48
N THR A 42 -13.97 -9.01 5.65
CA THR A 42 -14.26 -9.52 4.31
C THR A 42 -13.92 -8.55 3.20
N VAL A 43 -13.59 -7.30 3.55
CA VAL A 43 -13.33 -6.25 2.57
C VAL A 43 -12.05 -5.50 2.92
N VAL A 44 -11.46 -4.89 1.91
CA VAL A 44 -10.35 -3.95 2.07
C VAL A 44 -10.78 -2.61 1.50
N ASN A 45 -10.43 -1.53 2.21
CA ASN A 45 -10.63 -0.18 1.72
C ASN A 45 -9.28 0.42 1.35
N LEU A 46 -9.23 1.09 0.20
CA LEU A 46 -8.08 1.87 -0.21
C LEU A 46 -8.35 3.32 0.17
N GLU A 47 -7.45 3.89 0.96
CA GLU A 47 -7.59 5.26 1.43
C GLU A 47 -6.37 6.10 1.07
N ILE A 48 -6.61 7.36 0.73
CA ILE A 48 -5.56 8.34 0.50
C ILE A 48 -5.74 9.51 1.45
N LYS A 49 -4.62 10.10 1.85
CA LYS A 49 -4.66 11.27 2.74
C LYS A 49 -4.68 12.53 1.90
N LYS A 50 -5.69 13.37 2.16
CA LYS A 50 -5.83 14.65 1.48
C LYS A 50 -4.88 15.69 2.08
N PRO A 51 -4.55 16.75 1.32
CA PRO A 51 -3.67 17.83 1.82
C PRO A 51 -4.15 18.44 3.14
N ILE A 52 -5.45 18.44 3.39
CA ILE A 52 -6.02 18.96 4.65
C ILE A 52 -5.85 17.99 5.82
N GLY A 53 -5.20 16.83 5.61
CA GLY A 53 -4.91 15.87 6.66
C GLY A 53 -6.00 14.83 6.92
N LYS A 54 -7.07 14.82 6.15
CA LYS A 54 -8.14 13.82 6.29
C LYS A 54 -7.95 12.66 5.33
N TRP A 55 -8.29 11.46 5.79
CA TRP A 55 -8.29 10.26 4.96
C TRP A 55 -9.57 10.18 4.15
N GLU A 56 -9.46 9.79 2.89
CA GLU A 56 -10.58 9.58 2.00
C GLU A 56 -10.54 8.16 1.45
N LYS A 57 -11.65 7.46 1.59
CA LYS A 57 -11.81 6.14 0.98
C LYS A 57 -12.06 6.33 -0.52
N VAL A 58 -11.14 5.86 -1.35
CA VAL A 58 -11.25 6.00 -2.81
C VAL A 58 -11.70 4.72 -3.49
N ALA A 59 -11.59 3.57 -2.82
CA ALA A 59 -12.05 2.29 -3.35
C ALA A 59 -12.27 1.31 -2.22
N SER A 60 -13.06 0.28 -2.51
CA SER A 60 -13.34 -0.81 -1.58
C SER A 60 -13.59 -2.08 -2.40
N ALA A 61 -13.13 -3.22 -1.90
CA ALA A 61 -13.34 -4.49 -2.58
C ALA A 61 -13.39 -5.64 -1.58
N ASN A 62 -14.20 -6.65 -1.91
CA ASN A 62 -14.14 -7.93 -1.21
C ASN A 62 -12.87 -8.65 -1.64
N TYR A 63 -12.23 -9.37 -0.73
CA TYR A 63 -11.00 -10.10 -1.05
C TYR A 63 -11.17 -11.08 -2.21
N ASN A 64 -12.35 -11.72 -2.32
CA ASN A 64 -12.60 -12.67 -3.40
C ASN A 64 -12.74 -12.02 -4.78
N LYS A 65 -12.81 -10.70 -4.86
CA LYS A 65 -12.81 -9.94 -6.11
C LYS A 65 -11.43 -9.40 -6.48
N ILE A 66 -10.45 -9.62 -5.64
CA ILE A 66 -9.10 -9.14 -5.88
C ILE A 66 -8.29 -10.28 -6.50
N GLU A 67 -7.74 -10.05 -7.68
CA GLU A 67 -6.95 -11.04 -8.41
C GLU A 67 -5.53 -10.57 -8.59
N ALA A 68 -4.57 -11.44 -8.30
CA ALA A 68 -3.17 -11.16 -8.56
C ALA A 68 -2.89 -11.27 -10.06
N ASP A 69 -2.23 -10.27 -10.63
CA ASP A 69 -1.75 -10.35 -12.00
C ASP A 69 -0.81 -11.55 -12.12
N PRO A 70 -1.01 -12.44 -13.11
CA PRO A 70 -0.19 -13.65 -13.20
C PRO A 70 1.29 -13.39 -13.51
N GLU A 71 1.63 -12.23 -14.06
CA GLU A 71 3.02 -11.90 -14.39
C GLU A 71 3.69 -11.09 -13.29
N THR A 72 2.98 -10.15 -12.70
CA THR A 72 3.57 -9.18 -11.75
C THR A 72 3.15 -9.42 -10.31
N GLY A 73 2.06 -10.16 -10.08
CA GLY A 73 1.47 -10.31 -8.76
C GLY A 73 0.67 -9.11 -8.29
N PHE A 74 0.59 -8.05 -9.11
CA PHE A 74 -0.11 -6.82 -8.75
C PHE A 74 -1.60 -7.10 -8.51
N PRO A 75 -2.16 -6.66 -7.37
CA PRO A 75 -3.58 -6.93 -7.08
C PRO A 75 -4.50 -6.05 -7.90
N ARG A 76 -5.34 -6.69 -8.69
CA ARG A 76 -6.39 -6.03 -9.47
C ARG A 76 -7.70 -6.09 -8.72
N GLY A 77 -8.50 -5.05 -8.85
CA GLY A 77 -9.84 -5.01 -8.26
C GLY A 77 -9.98 -4.13 -7.04
N ILE A 78 -8.87 -3.54 -6.55
CA ILE A 78 -8.91 -2.61 -5.41
C ILE A 78 -8.86 -1.15 -5.88
N GLY A 79 -8.56 -0.91 -7.15
CA GLY A 79 -8.41 0.45 -7.65
C GLY A 79 -7.03 1.07 -7.47
N LEU A 80 -6.02 0.27 -7.13
CA LEU A 80 -4.65 0.74 -6.99
C LEU A 80 -4.12 1.38 -8.28
N ASP A 81 -4.51 0.85 -9.42
CA ASP A 81 -4.12 1.33 -10.73
C ASP A 81 -4.69 2.72 -11.05
N THR A 82 -5.68 3.19 -10.29
CA THR A 82 -6.24 4.54 -10.47
C THR A 82 -5.45 5.62 -9.75
N ILE A 83 -4.51 5.23 -8.87
CA ILE A 83 -3.68 6.20 -8.14
C ILE A 83 -2.52 6.63 -9.03
N SER A 84 -2.51 7.92 -9.40
CA SER A 84 -1.43 8.49 -10.20
C SER A 84 -0.10 8.42 -9.46
N GLY A 85 0.94 7.93 -10.15
CA GLY A 85 2.28 7.85 -9.58
C GLY A 85 2.47 6.77 -8.53
N LEU A 86 1.53 5.82 -8.40
CA LEU A 86 1.62 4.78 -7.38
C LEU A 86 2.89 3.93 -7.52
N THR A 87 3.25 3.55 -8.74
CA THR A 87 4.44 2.71 -8.98
C THR A 87 5.71 3.40 -8.49
N MET A 88 5.84 4.68 -8.79
CA MET A 88 6.99 5.47 -8.32
C MET A 88 6.98 5.63 -6.80
N LEU A 89 5.81 5.85 -6.23
CA LEU A 89 5.67 5.96 -4.78
C LEU A 89 6.07 4.66 -4.08
N MET A 90 5.61 3.52 -4.60
CA MET A 90 5.97 2.21 -4.08
C MET A 90 7.47 1.96 -4.19
N GLN A 91 8.07 2.29 -5.34
CA GLN A 91 9.50 2.10 -5.56
C GLN A 91 10.33 2.98 -4.61
N ASP A 92 9.92 4.22 -4.42
CA ASP A 92 10.58 5.13 -3.49
C ASP A 92 10.54 4.61 -2.05
N ASN A 93 9.38 4.12 -1.62
CA ASN A 93 9.21 3.52 -0.31
C ASN A 93 10.06 2.25 -0.16
N LYS A 94 10.08 1.42 -1.20
CA LYS A 94 10.87 0.18 -1.19
C LYS A 94 12.36 0.48 -1.09
N ASN A 95 12.86 1.45 -1.83
CA ASN A 95 14.25 1.86 -1.78
C ASN A 95 14.64 2.35 -0.38
N ARG A 96 13.78 3.13 0.24
CA ARG A 96 14.01 3.65 1.58
C ARG A 96 14.12 2.52 2.60
N LEU A 97 13.25 1.51 2.52
CA LEU A 97 13.29 0.37 3.44
C LEU A 97 14.57 -0.45 3.25
N VAL A 98 15.03 -0.61 2.02
CA VAL A 98 16.28 -1.31 1.74
C VAL A 98 17.46 -0.57 2.36
N PHE A 99 17.52 0.74 2.19
CA PHE A 99 18.62 1.55 2.76
C PHE A 99 18.58 1.55 4.29
N ALA A 100 17.39 1.61 4.87
CA ALA A 100 17.24 1.59 6.32
C ALA A 100 17.69 0.27 6.94
N LYS A 101 17.62 -0.85 6.17
CA LYS A 101 18.01 -2.18 6.64
C LYS A 101 19.49 -2.48 6.42
N LYS A 102 20.21 -1.66 5.66
CA LYS A 102 21.63 -1.88 5.45
C LYS A 102 22.39 -1.62 6.75
N PRO A 103 23.26 -2.56 7.16
CA PRO A 103 24.12 -2.26 8.30
C PRO A 103 25.01 -1.08 7.96
N SER A 104 25.07 -0.12 8.86
CA SER A 104 26.01 0.98 8.74
C SER A 104 27.41 0.44 9.01
N THR A 105 28.21 0.42 8.00
CA THR A 105 29.62 0.06 8.14
C THR A 105 30.46 1.29 8.11
#